data_02edd1afcebf302607748d961523da71
#
_entry.id   02edd1afcebf302607748d961523da71
#
_cell.length_a   1.000
_cell.length_b   1.000
_cell.length_c   1.000
_cell.angle_alpha   90.00
_cell.angle_beta   90.00
_cell.angle_gamma   90.00
#
_symmetry.space_group_name_H-M   'P 1'
#
loop_
_entity.id
_entity.type
_entity.pdbx_description
1 polymer ?
#
loop_
_entity_poly.entity_id
_entity_poly.type
_entity_poly.pdbx_seq_one_letter_code
_entity_poly.pdbx_strand_id
1 'polypeptide(L)'
;MSTDARRIRRRGQCLLIAFMLTMGGCGGSAPKATFETSPALSDADLKGLYPGTLLRQVVFEDIDGAGLLLISRSEQTSPAREDKEPLDQITLRAELFRRSDLAAPWTSRWIQEDPIQCEGLDLEAGYFLDQVMATDLDNDGRAELTLASHSFCGGGVDPQQLRIGLRQGEQYYEVRGESLVEVEGDEPFGGDRQDDPALASAAPALRAHVDKVWEAIKRGQPGPP
;
A
#
# COMPACT_ATOMS: atom_id res chain seq x y z
N MET A 1 73.75 -67.82 7.04
CA MET A 1 74.74 -66.81 7.13
C MET A 1 73.99 -65.52 7.44
N SER A 2 73.82 -65.24 8.74
CA SER A 2 74.61 -64.30 9.53
C SER A 2 74.57 -62.95 8.90
N THR A 3 74.12 -61.85 9.45
CA THR A 3 74.35 -61.18 10.73
C THR A 3 73.44 -60.01 10.79
N ASP A 4 72.77 -59.71 11.80
CA ASP A 4 73.11 -59.00 13.03
C ASP A 4 72.58 -57.57 13.12
N ALA A 5 71.81 -57.47 14.08
CA ALA A 5 71.28 -56.37 14.88
C ALA A 5 71.94 -54.97 14.84
N ARG A 6 71.18 -53.93 14.97
CA ARG A 6 71.36 -52.96 16.10
C ARG A 6 70.14 -52.11 16.28
N ARG A 7 69.51 -52.26 17.47
CA ARG A 7 68.52 -51.33 18.05
C ARG A 7 69.20 -49.95 18.34
N ILE A 8 68.55 -48.92 17.87
CA ILE A 8 68.79 -47.57 18.45
C ILE A 8 67.43 -47.04 18.88
N ARG A 9 67.21 -46.99 20.19
CA ARG A 9 66.12 -46.30 20.84
C ARG A 9 66.45 -44.78 20.74
N ARG A 10 65.57 -44.01 20.07
CA ARG A 10 65.51 -42.57 20.28
C ARG A 10 64.15 -42.22 20.90
N ARG A 11 64.23 -41.70 22.12
CA ARG A 11 63.17 -41.06 22.84
C ARG A 11 62.87 -39.78 22.05
N GLY A 12 61.70 -39.65 21.49
CA GLY A 12 61.17 -38.40 20.89
C GLY A 12 59.94 -37.97 21.67
N GLN A 13 60.10 -36.82 22.31
CA GLN A 13 59.05 -36.14 23.07
C GLN A 13 57.81 -35.91 22.19
N CYS A 14 56.66 -36.35 22.67
CA CYS A 14 55.37 -35.92 22.15
C CYS A 14 55.15 -34.43 22.53
N LEU A 15 55.28 -33.54 21.56
CA LEU A 15 54.85 -32.18 21.67
C LEU A 15 53.34 -32.15 21.30
N LEU A 16 52.46 -32.09 22.31
CA LEU A 16 51.04 -31.82 22.14
C LEU A 16 50.86 -30.37 21.74
N ILE A 17 50.69 -30.10 20.45
CA ILE A 17 50.22 -28.82 19.95
C ILE A 17 48.69 -28.81 20.09
N ALA A 18 48.20 -28.12 21.12
CA ALA A 18 46.78 -27.82 21.27
C ALA A 18 46.36 -26.82 20.18
N PHE A 19 45.66 -27.29 19.17
CA PHE A 19 45.04 -26.44 18.14
C PHE A 19 43.77 -25.85 18.76
N MET A 20 43.85 -24.65 19.29
CA MET A 20 42.66 -23.84 19.64
C MET A 20 41.95 -23.47 18.35
N LEU A 21 40.86 -24.18 18.02
CA LEU A 21 39.86 -23.71 17.06
C LEU A 21 39.13 -22.52 17.69
N THR A 22 39.53 -21.31 17.33
CA THR A 22 38.69 -20.13 17.51
C THR A 22 37.56 -20.24 16.50
N MET A 23 36.38 -20.65 16.94
CA MET A 23 35.15 -20.48 16.20
C MET A 23 34.82 -18.97 16.19
N GLY A 24 35.34 -18.25 15.21
CA GLY A 24 34.89 -16.92 14.86
C GLY A 24 33.49 -17.06 14.29
N GLY A 25 32.48 -16.87 15.13
CA GLY A 25 31.11 -16.70 14.69
C GLY A 25 31.01 -15.40 13.88
N CYS A 26 31.05 -15.49 12.55
CA CYS A 26 30.55 -14.43 11.69
C CYS A 26 29.03 -14.36 11.87
N GLY A 27 28.58 -13.61 12.86
CA GLY A 27 27.21 -13.12 12.92
C GLY A 27 27.03 -12.08 11.80
N GLY A 28 26.87 -12.56 10.57
CA GLY A 28 26.35 -11.72 9.49
C GLY A 28 24.90 -11.42 9.83
N SER A 29 24.61 -10.23 10.34
CA SER A 29 23.24 -9.71 10.33
C SER A 29 22.79 -9.74 8.88
N ALA A 30 21.74 -10.51 8.59
CA ALA A 30 21.06 -10.39 7.30
C ALA A 30 20.78 -8.90 7.05
N PRO A 31 20.98 -8.38 5.84
CA PRO A 31 20.62 -7.01 5.55
C PRO A 31 19.14 -6.84 5.93
N LYS A 32 18.86 -5.87 6.80
CA LYS A 32 17.48 -5.51 7.13
C LYS A 32 16.85 -5.08 5.82
N ALA A 33 15.79 -5.76 5.42
CA ALA A 33 15.02 -5.36 4.26
C ALA A 33 14.60 -3.91 4.47
N THR A 34 14.91 -3.06 3.52
CA THR A 34 14.61 -1.63 3.58
C THR A 34 13.46 -1.34 2.63
N PHE A 35 12.43 -0.72 3.17
CA PHE A 35 11.39 -0.12 2.35
C PHE A 35 11.90 1.22 1.80
N GLU A 36 11.73 1.45 0.50
CA GLU A 36 12.11 2.70 -0.16
C GLU A 36 11.05 3.09 -1.21
N THR A 37 10.75 4.38 -1.31
CA THR A 37 9.97 4.92 -2.42
C THR A 37 10.89 5.29 -3.56
N SER A 38 10.47 5.02 -4.79
CA SER A 38 11.23 5.26 -6.01
C SER A 38 10.63 6.40 -6.84
N PRO A 39 11.41 7.03 -7.74
CA PRO A 39 10.88 8.01 -8.67
C PRO A 39 9.77 7.43 -9.55
N ALA A 40 8.89 8.33 -10.02
CA ALA A 40 7.83 7.98 -10.95
C ALA A 40 8.37 7.38 -12.25
N LEU A 41 7.65 6.42 -12.81
CA LEU A 41 7.91 5.83 -14.11
C LEU A 41 7.44 6.78 -15.22
N SER A 42 8.01 6.64 -16.40
CA SER A 42 7.58 7.41 -17.57
C SER A 42 6.23 6.89 -18.11
N ASP A 43 5.51 7.73 -18.85
CA ASP A 43 4.25 7.33 -19.50
C ASP A 43 4.44 6.14 -20.47
N ALA A 44 5.63 6.01 -21.06
CA ALA A 44 5.95 4.90 -21.95
C ALA A 44 6.00 3.56 -21.17
N ASP A 45 6.50 3.57 -19.94
CA ASP A 45 6.57 2.40 -19.07
C ASP A 45 5.21 1.99 -18.52
N LEU A 46 4.27 2.95 -18.42
CA LEU A 46 2.93 2.75 -17.89
C LEU A 46 1.89 2.39 -18.96
N LYS A 47 2.28 2.44 -20.24
CA LYS A 47 1.35 2.25 -21.36
C LYS A 47 0.61 0.92 -21.29
N GLY A 48 -0.72 1.00 -21.21
CA GLY A 48 -1.60 -0.17 -21.19
C GLY A 48 -1.75 -0.85 -19.83
N LEU A 49 -1.20 -0.27 -18.76
CA LEU A 49 -1.35 -0.80 -17.41
C LEU A 49 -2.61 -0.32 -16.68
N TYR A 50 -3.28 0.71 -17.16
CA TYR A 50 -4.48 1.25 -16.52
C TYR A 50 -5.52 1.72 -17.55
N PRO A 51 -6.82 1.65 -17.23
CA PRO A 51 -7.90 2.29 -18.00
C PRO A 51 -8.12 3.73 -17.54
N GLY A 52 -8.76 4.54 -18.41
CA GLY A 52 -9.17 5.90 -18.07
C GLY A 52 -8.01 6.87 -17.90
N THR A 53 -8.13 7.78 -16.93
CA THR A 53 -7.14 8.81 -16.61
C THR A 53 -6.30 8.38 -15.42
N LEU A 54 -4.98 8.37 -15.57
CA LEU A 54 -4.07 8.16 -14.45
C LEU A 54 -4.10 9.39 -13.53
N LEU A 55 -4.36 9.16 -12.24
CA LEU A 55 -4.36 10.20 -11.22
C LEU A 55 -3.05 10.22 -10.42
N ARG A 56 -2.52 9.04 -10.11
CA ARG A 56 -1.30 8.89 -9.32
C ARG A 56 -0.62 7.56 -9.60
N GLN A 57 0.69 7.55 -9.50
CA GLN A 57 1.51 6.35 -9.37
C GLN A 57 2.34 6.43 -8.09
N VAL A 58 2.52 5.30 -7.40
CA VAL A 58 3.44 5.15 -6.27
C VAL A 58 4.35 3.99 -6.58
N VAL A 59 5.64 4.29 -6.77
CA VAL A 59 6.68 3.28 -7.04
C VAL A 59 7.47 3.07 -5.76
N PHE A 60 7.69 1.82 -5.37
CA PHE A 60 8.42 1.48 -4.15
C PHE A 60 9.16 0.16 -4.31
N GLU A 61 10.08 -0.09 -3.42
CA GLU A 61 10.77 -1.37 -3.27
C GLU A 61 10.67 -1.80 -1.80
N ASP A 62 10.37 -3.07 -1.60
CA ASP A 62 10.28 -3.70 -0.29
C ASP A 62 10.85 -5.12 -0.34
N ILE A 63 10.73 -5.91 0.73
CA ILE A 63 11.29 -7.27 0.76
C ILE A 63 10.69 -8.22 -0.28
N ASP A 64 9.52 -7.90 -0.83
CA ASP A 64 8.83 -8.69 -1.85
C ASP A 64 9.17 -8.20 -3.28
N GLY A 65 10.11 -7.25 -3.41
CA GLY A 65 10.59 -6.68 -4.67
C GLY A 65 9.92 -5.36 -5.03
N ALA A 66 10.04 -4.96 -6.30
CA ALA A 66 9.52 -3.68 -6.76
C ALA A 66 7.98 -3.71 -6.85
N GLY A 67 7.34 -2.66 -6.32
CA GLY A 67 5.91 -2.41 -6.35
C GLY A 67 5.56 -1.16 -7.14
N LEU A 68 4.43 -1.22 -7.85
CA LEU A 68 3.83 -0.10 -8.57
C LEU A 68 2.33 -0.08 -8.27
N LEU A 69 1.90 0.93 -7.53
CA LEU A 69 0.49 1.20 -7.30
C LEU A 69 0.03 2.26 -8.29
N LEU A 70 -0.96 1.93 -9.13
CA LEU A 70 -1.59 2.85 -10.06
C LEU A 70 -3.00 3.20 -9.60
N ILE A 71 -3.31 4.49 -9.61
CA ILE A 71 -4.61 5.04 -9.30
C ILE A 71 -5.15 5.69 -10.56
N SER A 72 -6.30 5.24 -11.02
CA SER A 72 -6.95 5.78 -12.20
C SER A 72 -8.45 6.01 -11.98
N ARG A 73 -9.05 6.80 -12.86
CA ARG A 73 -10.46 7.17 -12.84
C ARG A 73 -11.02 7.11 -14.26
N SER A 74 -12.19 6.57 -14.39
CA SER A 74 -12.96 6.63 -15.65
C SER A 74 -14.36 7.13 -15.41
N GLU A 75 -14.93 7.78 -16.41
CA GLU A 75 -16.27 8.35 -16.38
C GLU A 75 -17.09 7.77 -17.53
N GLN A 76 -18.35 7.49 -17.27
CA GLN A 76 -19.32 7.02 -18.25
C GLN A 76 -20.67 7.68 -17.98
N THR A 77 -21.33 8.09 -19.03
CA THR A 77 -22.72 8.53 -18.97
C THR A 77 -23.58 7.61 -19.83
N SER A 78 -24.52 6.93 -19.20
CA SER A 78 -25.53 6.16 -19.93
C SER A 78 -26.67 7.10 -20.35
N PRO A 79 -27.11 7.04 -21.62
CA PRO A 79 -28.19 7.92 -22.09
C PRO A 79 -29.48 7.68 -21.32
N ALA A 80 -30.27 8.74 -21.18
CA ALA A 80 -31.62 8.65 -20.65
C ALA A 80 -32.40 7.57 -21.39
N ARG A 81 -33.18 6.77 -20.65
CA ARG A 81 -34.20 5.84 -21.20
C ARG A 81 -35.58 6.42 -20.96
N GLU A 82 -36.62 5.87 -21.66
CA GLU A 82 -37.98 6.26 -21.37
C GLU A 82 -38.24 6.20 -19.86
N ASP A 83 -38.62 7.36 -19.27
CA ASP A 83 -38.93 7.55 -17.85
C ASP A 83 -37.72 7.51 -16.86
N LYS A 84 -36.44 7.63 -17.36
CA LYS A 84 -35.27 7.70 -16.49
C LYS A 84 -34.29 8.78 -16.95
N GLU A 85 -33.77 9.51 -15.96
CA GLU A 85 -32.69 10.46 -16.18
C GLU A 85 -31.39 9.76 -16.66
N PRO A 86 -30.44 10.47 -17.26
CA PRO A 86 -29.12 9.94 -17.55
C PRO A 86 -28.48 9.38 -16.28
N LEU A 87 -27.85 8.24 -16.40
CA LEU A 87 -27.10 7.65 -15.30
C LEU A 87 -25.60 7.96 -15.50
N ASP A 88 -25.08 8.78 -14.65
CA ASP A 88 -23.66 9.06 -14.59
C ASP A 88 -22.94 8.05 -13.70
N GLN A 89 -21.77 7.62 -14.12
CA GLN A 89 -20.92 6.71 -13.38
C GLN A 89 -19.48 7.19 -13.41
N ILE A 90 -18.87 7.25 -12.24
CA ILE A 90 -17.43 7.36 -12.05
C ILE A 90 -16.91 6.04 -11.49
N THR A 91 -15.88 5.46 -12.10
CA THR A 91 -15.19 4.30 -11.55
C THR A 91 -13.82 4.71 -11.07
N LEU A 92 -13.58 4.57 -9.76
CA LEU A 92 -12.28 4.70 -9.14
C LEU A 92 -11.58 3.34 -9.18
N ARG A 93 -10.31 3.32 -9.61
CA ARG A 93 -9.52 2.10 -9.70
C ARG A 93 -8.18 2.26 -9.04
N ALA A 94 -7.82 1.29 -8.23
CA ALA A 94 -6.48 1.08 -7.70
C ALA A 94 -5.98 -0.30 -8.10
N GLU A 95 -4.75 -0.39 -8.62
CA GLU A 95 -4.15 -1.65 -9.02
C GLU A 95 -2.70 -1.71 -8.56
N LEU A 96 -2.34 -2.80 -7.87
CA LEU A 96 -0.97 -3.10 -7.49
C LEU A 96 -0.34 -4.04 -8.49
N PHE A 97 0.80 -3.64 -9.00
CA PHE A 97 1.69 -4.48 -9.78
C PHE A 97 2.96 -4.80 -8.98
N ARG A 98 3.54 -5.96 -9.26
CA ARG A 98 4.83 -6.38 -8.70
C ARG A 98 5.73 -6.91 -9.81
N ARG A 99 7.03 -6.77 -9.63
CA ARG A 99 8.05 -7.46 -10.42
C ARG A 99 9.21 -7.90 -9.54
N SER A 100 9.83 -9.03 -9.89
CA SER A 100 10.92 -9.62 -9.10
C SER A 100 12.27 -8.93 -9.34
N ASP A 101 12.44 -8.33 -10.50
CA ASP A 101 13.65 -7.61 -10.91
C ASP A 101 13.32 -6.55 -11.96
N LEU A 102 14.27 -5.66 -12.25
CA LEU A 102 14.07 -4.53 -13.14
C LEU A 102 13.76 -4.92 -14.59
N ALA A 103 14.17 -6.10 -15.04
CA ALA A 103 13.95 -6.59 -16.40
C ALA A 103 12.65 -7.39 -16.54
N ALA A 104 12.05 -7.82 -15.43
CA ALA A 104 10.80 -8.56 -15.42
C ALA A 104 9.61 -7.64 -15.77
N PRO A 105 8.59 -8.16 -16.45
CA PRO A 105 7.35 -7.42 -16.69
C PRO A 105 6.59 -7.18 -15.38
N TRP A 106 5.87 -6.08 -15.32
CA TRP A 106 4.90 -5.82 -14.26
C TRP A 106 3.78 -6.86 -14.29
N THR A 107 3.48 -7.46 -13.14
CA THR A 107 2.40 -8.45 -12.98
C THR A 107 1.39 -7.91 -11.98
N SER A 108 0.13 -7.82 -12.38
CA SER A 108 -0.97 -7.42 -11.50
C SER A 108 -1.13 -8.41 -10.34
N ARG A 109 -1.28 -7.91 -9.14
CA ARG A 109 -1.48 -8.67 -7.90
C ARG A 109 -2.90 -8.58 -7.40
N TRP A 110 -3.43 -7.38 -7.39
CA TRP A 110 -4.83 -7.15 -7.06
C TRP A 110 -5.33 -5.89 -7.75
N ILE A 111 -6.63 -5.85 -7.93
CA ILE A 111 -7.39 -4.73 -8.47
C ILE A 111 -8.51 -4.42 -7.48
N GLN A 112 -8.72 -3.15 -7.22
CA GLN A 112 -9.89 -2.63 -6.54
C GLN A 112 -10.58 -1.64 -7.47
N GLU A 113 -11.87 -1.87 -7.74
CA GLU A 113 -12.71 -0.98 -8.52
C GLU A 113 -13.93 -0.60 -7.70
N ASP A 114 -14.21 0.69 -7.67
CA ASP A 114 -15.37 1.27 -6.99
C ASP A 114 -16.20 2.04 -8.02
N PRO A 115 -17.23 1.43 -8.61
CA PRO A 115 -18.18 2.12 -9.47
C PRO A 115 -19.18 2.90 -8.61
N ILE A 116 -19.19 4.23 -8.75
CA ILE A 116 -20.12 5.14 -8.10
C ILE A 116 -21.08 5.64 -9.17
N GLN A 117 -22.37 5.47 -8.93
CA GLN A 117 -23.45 5.83 -9.85
C GLN A 117 -24.37 6.88 -9.23
N CYS A 118 -24.84 7.82 -10.06
CA CYS A 118 -25.78 8.83 -9.64
C CYS A 118 -26.81 9.08 -10.75
N GLU A 119 -28.09 9.13 -10.40
CA GLU A 119 -29.18 9.37 -11.32
C GLU A 119 -29.76 10.78 -11.07
N GLY A 120 -29.58 11.67 -12.04
CA GLY A 120 -30.21 13.01 -12.02
C GLY A 120 -29.71 13.99 -10.93
N LEU A 121 -28.60 13.66 -10.25
CA LEU A 121 -27.97 14.51 -9.24
C LEU A 121 -26.50 14.73 -9.56
N ASP A 122 -25.86 15.60 -8.82
CA ASP A 122 -24.42 15.86 -8.96
C ASP A 122 -23.61 14.64 -8.51
N LEU A 123 -22.76 14.15 -9.40
CA LEU A 123 -21.85 13.04 -9.14
C LEU A 123 -20.41 13.54 -9.03
N GLU A 124 -19.80 13.27 -7.90
CA GLU A 124 -18.38 13.48 -7.68
C GLU A 124 -17.76 12.24 -7.05
N ALA A 125 -16.56 11.84 -7.48
CA ALA A 125 -15.77 10.82 -6.82
C ALA A 125 -14.29 10.99 -7.16
N GLY A 126 -13.42 10.73 -6.19
CA GLY A 126 -11.98 10.87 -6.35
C GLY A 126 -11.19 10.25 -5.21
N TYR A 127 -9.87 10.30 -5.36
CA TYR A 127 -8.94 9.95 -4.29
C TYR A 127 -8.37 11.23 -3.67
N PHE A 128 -8.14 11.20 -2.36
CA PHE A 128 -7.27 12.16 -1.69
C PHE A 128 -5.83 11.80 -2.02
N LEU A 129 -5.32 12.34 -3.13
CA LEU A 129 -4.06 11.88 -3.70
C LEU A 129 -2.88 11.96 -2.72
N ASP A 130 -2.86 12.96 -1.82
CA ASP A 130 -1.84 13.09 -0.78
C ASP A 130 -1.93 12.00 0.29
N GLN A 131 -3.07 11.31 0.38
CA GLN A 131 -3.32 10.19 1.29
C GLN A 131 -3.29 8.82 0.57
N VAL A 132 -2.84 8.80 -0.70
CA VAL A 132 -2.51 7.55 -1.42
C VAL A 132 -1.02 7.34 -1.31
N MET A 133 -0.59 6.32 -0.58
CA MET A 133 0.82 6.10 -0.28
C MET A 133 1.17 4.63 -0.03
N ALA A 134 2.45 4.32 -0.17
CA ALA A 134 3.09 3.11 0.33
C ALA A 134 3.99 3.49 1.51
N THR A 135 3.94 2.76 2.59
CA THR A 135 4.69 3.00 3.84
C THR A 135 5.07 1.67 4.47
N ASP A 136 6.12 1.64 5.29
CA ASP A 136 6.47 0.52 6.17
C ASP A 136 6.18 0.97 7.61
N LEU A 137 4.92 0.82 8.03
CA LEU A 137 4.41 1.37 9.29
C LEU A 137 4.87 0.58 10.52
N ASP A 138 5.05 -0.71 10.38
CA ASP A 138 5.46 -1.59 11.49
C ASP A 138 6.94 -2.01 11.40
N ASN A 139 7.67 -1.52 10.41
CA ASN A 139 9.08 -1.76 10.15
C ASN A 139 9.42 -3.24 9.92
N ASP A 140 8.51 -3.98 9.26
CA ASP A 140 8.75 -5.36 8.86
C ASP A 140 9.44 -5.46 7.49
N GLY A 141 9.60 -4.36 6.79
CA GLY A 141 10.21 -4.24 5.47
C GLY A 141 9.25 -4.49 4.32
N ARG A 142 7.93 -4.65 4.58
CA ARG A 142 6.85 -4.71 3.59
C ARG A 142 6.09 -3.41 3.54
N ALA A 143 5.58 -3.10 2.36
CA ALA A 143 4.78 -1.91 2.20
C ALA A 143 3.34 -2.13 2.66
N GLU A 144 2.83 -1.26 3.53
CA GLU A 144 1.41 -1.01 3.66
C GLU A 144 0.96 0.02 2.64
N LEU A 145 -0.18 -0.27 2.01
CA LEU A 145 -0.77 0.59 0.98
C LEU A 145 -2.03 1.26 1.52
N THR A 146 -2.01 2.59 1.54
CA THR A 146 -3.14 3.41 1.95
C THR A 146 -3.84 3.99 0.73
N LEU A 147 -5.17 3.87 0.70
CA LEU A 147 -6.07 4.40 -0.33
C LEU A 147 -7.16 5.20 0.37
N ALA A 148 -7.15 6.51 0.26
CA ALA A 148 -8.23 7.34 0.77
C ALA A 148 -9.03 7.94 -0.39
N SER A 149 -10.35 7.79 -0.36
CA SER A 149 -11.26 8.23 -1.41
C SER A 149 -12.51 8.88 -0.86
N HIS A 150 -13.17 9.66 -1.70
CA HIS A 150 -14.47 10.25 -1.44
C HIS A 150 -15.42 9.97 -2.60
N SER A 151 -16.70 10.02 -2.32
CA SER A 151 -17.76 10.04 -3.33
C SER A 151 -18.95 10.87 -2.85
N PHE A 152 -19.68 11.41 -3.82
CA PHE A 152 -20.86 12.21 -3.60
C PHE A 152 -21.89 11.90 -4.69
N CYS A 153 -23.13 11.71 -4.30
CA CYS A 153 -24.26 11.68 -5.19
C CYS A 153 -25.41 12.41 -4.46
N GLY A 154 -25.60 13.66 -4.79
CA GLY A 154 -26.52 14.49 -4.02
C GLY A 154 -26.64 15.88 -4.61
N GLY A 155 -27.20 16.79 -3.82
CA GLY A 155 -27.32 18.20 -4.19
C GLY A 155 -27.08 19.09 -2.96
N GLY A 156 -26.48 20.26 -3.18
CA GLY A 156 -26.25 21.22 -2.12
C GLY A 156 -25.05 20.88 -1.23
N VAL A 157 -25.26 20.89 0.09
CA VAL A 157 -24.20 20.77 1.11
C VAL A 157 -24.23 19.43 1.83
N ASP A 158 -24.75 18.38 1.19
CA ASP A 158 -24.76 17.04 1.80
C ASP A 158 -23.35 16.52 2.08
N PRO A 159 -23.13 15.71 3.13
CA PRO A 159 -21.83 15.10 3.40
C PRO A 159 -21.38 14.18 2.26
N GLN A 160 -20.07 14.22 1.95
CA GLN A 160 -19.45 13.24 1.07
C GLN A 160 -19.25 11.92 1.82
N GLN A 161 -19.39 10.79 1.12
CA GLN A 161 -18.98 9.50 1.63
C GLN A 161 -17.46 9.39 1.59
N LEU A 162 -16.84 9.03 2.71
CA LEU A 162 -15.40 8.89 2.87
C LEU A 162 -15.02 7.43 3.07
N ARG A 163 -13.88 7.03 2.51
CA ARG A 163 -13.35 5.68 2.65
C ARG A 163 -11.84 5.69 2.77
N ILE A 164 -11.30 4.92 3.72
CA ILE A 164 -9.89 4.59 3.82
C ILE A 164 -9.75 3.09 3.69
N GLY A 165 -8.96 2.63 2.72
CA GLY A 165 -8.48 1.26 2.62
C GLY A 165 -7.02 1.19 3.03
N LEU A 166 -6.69 0.31 3.97
CA LEU A 166 -5.31 0.01 4.36
C LEU A 166 -5.03 -1.48 4.09
N ARG A 167 -4.05 -1.76 3.24
CA ARG A 167 -3.60 -3.12 2.93
C ARG A 167 -2.23 -3.40 3.53
N GLN A 168 -2.14 -4.52 4.26
CA GLN A 168 -0.91 -5.09 4.77
C GLN A 168 -0.83 -6.55 4.28
N GLY A 169 -0.06 -6.79 3.22
CA GLY A 169 -0.05 -8.09 2.56
C GLY A 169 -1.44 -8.50 2.08
N GLU A 170 -1.96 -9.63 2.56
CA GLU A 170 -3.31 -10.13 2.25
C GLU A 170 -4.39 -9.50 3.15
N GLN A 171 -4.00 -8.87 4.25
CA GLN A 171 -4.95 -8.23 5.17
C GLN A 171 -5.41 -6.90 4.60
N TYR A 172 -6.72 -6.67 4.65
CA TYR A 172 -7.34 -5.42 4.25
C TYR A 172 -8.22 -4.89 5.38
N TYR A 173 -8.00 -3.64 5.75
CA TYR A 173 -8.81 -2.91 6.73
C TYR A 173 -9.54 -1.79 6.00
N GLU A 174 -10.83 -1.63 6.29
CA GLU A 174 -11.63 -0.57 5.71
C GLU A 174 -12.21 0.34 6.78
N VAL A 175 -12.09 1.64 6.58
CA VAL A 175 -12.78 2.66 7.37
C VAL A 175 -13.72 3.41 6.43
N ARG A 176 -14.96 3.55 6.82
CA ARG A 176 -15.99 4.30 6.09
C ARG A 176 -16.54 5.41 6.96
N GLY A 177 -17.13 6.41 6.33
CA GLY A 177 -17.85 7.43 7.06
C GLY A 177 -18.28 8.57 6.17
N GLU A 178 -18.63 9.67 6.80
CA GLU A 178 -19.12 10.87 6.14
C GLU A 178 -18.21 12.06 6.43
N SER A 179 -18.12 13.00 5.49
CA SER A 179 -17.42 14.24 5.75
C SER A 179 -18.18 15.09 6.78
N LEU A 180 -17.41 15.78 7.63
CA LEU A 180 -17.94 16.81 8.52
C LEU A 180 -18.25 18.06 7.71
N VAL A 181 -19.50 18.48 7.72
CA VAL A 181 -19.97 19.70 7.07
C VAL A 181 -20.13 20.80 8.11
N GLU A 182 -19.51 21.96 7.85
CA GLU A 182 -19.60 23.15 8.70
C GLU A 182 -20.15 24.29 7.84
N VAL A 183 -21.35 24.74 8.16
CA VAL A 183 -22.01 25.88 7.50
C VAL A 183 -22.07 27.04 8.48
N GLU A 184 -21.75 28.23 8.01
CA GLU A 184 -21.79 29.42 8.87
C GLU A 184 -23.22 29.69 9.40
N GLY A 185 -23.36 29.71 10.70
CA GLY A 185 -24.63 29.94 11.41
C GLY A 185 -25.42 28.69 11.77
N ASP A 186 -24.99 27.52 11.30
CA ASP A 186 -25.63 26.23 11.59
C ASP A 186 -24.74 25.35 12.47
N GLU A 187 -25.34 24.33 13.13
CA GLU A 187 -24.56 23.31 13.82
C GLU A 187 -23.89 22.36 12.80
N PRO A 188 -22.61 21.98 13.01
CA PRO A 188 -21.94 21.01 12.15
C PRO A 188 -22.70 19.68 12.11
N PHE A 189 -22.68 19.00 10.96
CA PHE A 189 -23.34 17.71 10.78
C PHE A 189 -22.49 16.76 9.90
N GLY A 190 -22.84 15.46 9.86
CA GLY A 190 -21.99 14.43 9.29
C GLY A 190 -20.79 14.11 10.19
N GLY A 191 -19.71 13.63 9.61
CA GLY A 191 -18.48 13.32 10.34
C GLY A 191 -18.48 11.94 11.00
N ASP A 192 -19.51 11.14 10.80
CA ASP A 192 -19.58 9.78 11.32
C ASP A 192 -18.46 8.91 10.74
N ARG A 193 -17.89 8.06 11.60
CA ARG A 193 -16.83 7.12 11.24
C ARG A 193 -17.17 5.71 11.71
N GLN A 194 -16.96 4.74 10.84
CA GLN A 194 -17.12 3.32 11.12
C GLN A 194 -15.83 2.58 10.74
N ASP A 195 -15.19 1.98 11.73
CA ASP A 195 -13.97 1.20 11.54
C ASP A 195 -14.29 -0.28 11.29
N ASP A 196 -13.46 -0.93 10.46
CA ASP A 196 -13.42 -2.38 10.37
C ASP A 196 -13.12 -2.96 11.77
N PRO A 197 -13.91 -3.90 12.28
CA PRO A 197 -13.65 -4.54 13.58
C PRO A 197 -12.24 -5.17 13.68
N ALA A 198 -11.69 -5.67 12.56
CA ALA A 198 -10.35 -6.24 12.54
C ALA A 198 -9.25 -5.21 12.82
N LEU A 199 -9.49 -3.92 12.51
CA LEU A 199 -8.54 -2.84 12.78
C LEU A 199 -8.25 -2.71 14.29
N ALA A 200 -9.20 -3.03 15.15
CA ALA A 200 -9.01 -3.00 16.63
C ALA A 200 -7.87 -3.93 17.08
N SER A 201 -7.62 -5.01 16.33
CA SER A 201 -6.57 -5.99 16.60
C SER A 201 -5.28 -5.75 15.81
N ALA A 202 -5.28 -4.76 14.91
CA ALA A 202 -4.10 -4.40 14.11
C ALA A 202 -2.99 -3.80 14.98
N ALA A 203 -1.76 -3.78 14.44
CA ALA A 203 -0.63 -3.14 15.11
C ALA A 203 -0.94 -1.67 15.48
N PRO A 204 -0.46 -1.17 16.62
CA PRO A 204 -0.74 0.22 17.04
C PRO A 204 -0.34 1.26 15.99
N ALA A 205 0.75 1.03 15.25
CA ALA A 205 1.21 1.92 14.19
C ALA A 205 0.19 2.06 13.04
N LEU A 206 -0.44 0.94 12.65
CA LEU A 206 -1.47 0.92 11.61
C LEU A 206 -2.71 1.73 12.04
N ARG A 207 -3.17 1.52 13.29
CA ARG A 207 -4.31 2.25 13.84
C ARG A 207 -4.03 3.76 13.91
N ALA A 208 -2.88 4.14 14.45
CA ALA A 208 -2.48 5.54 14.54
C ALA A 208 -2.36 6.20 13.16
N HIS A 209 -1.89 5.43 12.15
CA HIS A 209 -1.84 5.91 10.76
C HIS A 209 -3.25 6.15 10.20
N VAL A 210 -4.18 5.21 10.36
CA VAL A 210 -5.57 5.36 9.92
C VAL A 210 -6.23 6.56 10.59
N ASP A 211 -6.00 6.77 11.90
CA ASP A 211 -6.53 7.94 12.61
C ASP A 211 -6.00 9.25 12.02
N LYS A 212 -4.70 9.30 11.70
CA LYS A 212 -4.08 10.46 11.07
C LYS A 212 -4.66 10.74 9.68
N VAL A 213 -4.88 9.69 8.88
CA VAL A 213 -5.50 9.82 7.55
C VAL A 213 -6.93 10.31 7.68
N TRP A 214 -7.72 9.75 8.62
CA TRP A 214 -9.08 10.21 8.89
C TRP A 214 -9.14 11.70 9.22
N GLU A 215 -8.30 12.16 10.14
CA GLU A 215 -8.23 13.58 10.49
C GLU A 215 -7.87 14.48 9.29
N ALA A 216 -7.08 13.98 8.35
CA ALA A 216 -6.71 14.72 7.14
C ALA A 216 -7.85 14.83 6.13
N ILE A 217 -8.75 13.83 6.07
CA ILE A 217 -9.81 13.77 5.05
C ILE A 217 -11.22 14.07 5.58
N LYS A 218 -11.44 14.07 6.89
CA LYS A 218 -12.78 14.15 7.49
C LYS A 218 -13.62 15.38 7.08
N ARG A 219 -13.01 16.42 6.52
CA ARG A 219 -13.74 17.58 5.96
C ARG A 219 -14.09 17.41 4.48
N GLY A 220 -13.80 16.23 3.90
CA GLY A 220 -14.02 15.97 2.49
C GLY A 220 -13.13 16.80 1.57
N GLN A 221 -13.42 16.76 0.29
CA GLN A 221 -12.85 17.69 -0.69
C GLN A 221 -13.67 18.98 -0.69
N PRO A 222 -13.04 20.16 -0.82
CA PRO A 222 -13.78 21.36 -1.15
C PRO A 222 -14.52 21.11 -2.46
N GLY A 223 -15.83 21.41 -2.48
CA GLY A 223 -16.61 21.35 -3.70
C GLY A 223 -15.97 22.18 -4.82
N PRO A 224 -16.33 21.93 -6.08
CA PRO A 224 -15.85 22.74 -7.18
C PRO A 224 -16.21 24.20 -6.94
N PRO A 225 -15.34 25.15 -7.36
CA PRO A 225 -15.57 26.58 -7.18
C PRO A 225 -16.77 27.08 -7.98
#